data_b16c8eb26613326d0f17aa6c1cf7c121
#
_entry.id   b16c8eb26613326d0f17aa6c1cf7c121
#
_cell.length_a   1.000
_cell.length_b   1.000
_cell.length_c   1.000
_cell.angle_alpha   90.00
_cell.angle_beta   90.00
_cell.angle_gamma   90.00
#
_symmetry.space_group_name_H-M   'P 1'
#
loop_
_entity.id
_entity.type
_entity.pdbx_description
1 polymer ?
#
loop_
_entity_poly.entity_id
_entity_poly.type
_entity_poly.pdbx_seq_one_letter_code
_entity_poly.pdbx_strand_id
1 'polypeptide(L)'
;MGSADPLTVLQDSLRGAPIIWKGEYPYFIHPISDGIPRMDPDVLRATRDLIVSSVDWSQVDLIVSVEAMGLPLLAAVGDATGKPTVVVRKRSYGMEGETRVDVATGYSQSTVYINDINPGERILIVDDVISKGPKEELASESVE
;
A
#
# COMPACT_ATOMS: atom_id res chain seq x y z
N MET A 1 -11.84 0.16 -28.62
CA MET A 1 -11.66 1.51 -28.07
C MET A 1 -10.49 1.51 -27.12
N GLY A 2 -9.57 2.41 -27.33
CA GLY A 2 -8.44 2.56 -26.42
C GLY A 2 -8.89 2.97 -25.04
N SER A 3 -8.46 2.25 -24.02
CA SER A 3 -8.59 2.71 -22.64
C SER A 3 -7.73 3.96 -22.45
N ALA A 4 -8.19 4.90 -21.64
CA ALA A 4 -7.38 6.05 -21.26
C ALA A 4 -6.09 5.56 -20.58
N ASP A 5 -5.03 6.34 -20.75
CA ASP A 5 -3.74 6.06 -20.11
C ASP A 5 -3.91 5.96 -18.60
N PRO A 6 -3.41 4.88 -17.95
CA PRO A 6 -3.59 4.70 -16.50
C PRO A 6 -3.11 5.88 -15.66
N LEU A 7 -1.98 6.47 -16.02
CA LEU A 7 -1.47 7.63 -15.29
C LEU A 7 -2.41 8.82 -15.39
N THR A 8 -2.97 9.07 -16.57
CA THR A 8 -3.94 10.15 -16.77
C THR A 8 -5.22 9.92 -15.96
N VAL A 9 -5.74 8.70 -15.97
CA VAL A 9 -6.93 8.34 -15.17
C VAL A 9 -6.70 8.60 -13.69
N LEU A 10 -5.57 8.17 -13.16
CA LEU A 10 -5.22 8.39 -11.75
C LEU A 10 -5.04 9.88 -11.44
N GLN A 11 -4.30 10.60 -12.25
CA GLN A 11 -4.07 12.03 -12.07
C GLN A 11 -5.37 12.83 -12.09
N ASP A 12 -6.26 12.54 -13.03
CA ASP A 12 -7.54 13.23 -13.12
C ASP A 12 -8.41 12.98 -11.87
N SER A 13 -8.38 11.76 -11.35
CA SER A 13 -9.09 11.43 -10.11
C SER A 13 -8.55 12.20 -8.89
N LEU A 14 -7.24 12.46 -8.86
CA LEU A 14 -6.61 13.22 -7.79
C LEU A 14 -6.96 14.71 -7.86
N ARG A 15 -7.08 15.26 -9.06
CA ARG A 15 -7.47 16.68 -9.23
C ARG A 15 -8.85 16.99 -8.68
N GLY A 16 -9.76 16.03 -8.72
CA GLY A 16 -11.12 16.18 -8.19
C GLY A 16 -11.27 15.79 -6.73
N ALA A 17 -10.18 15.40 -6.06
CA ALA A 17 -10.24 14.89 -4.71
C ALA A 17 -10.63 15.97 -3.69
N PRO A 18 -11.55 15.66 -2.75
CA PRO A 18 -11.89 16.59 -1.67
C PRO A 18 -10.68 16.86 -0.78
N ILE A 19 -10.62 18.06 -0.21
CA ILE A 19 -9.61 18.45 0.76
C ILE A 19 -10.26 18.67 2.11
N ILE A 20 -9.76 18.00 3.14
CA ILE A 20 -10.17 18.19 4.52
C ILE A 20 -9.01 18.81 5.28
N TRP A 21 -9.29 19.86 6.02
CA TRP A 21 -8.30 20.52 6.86
C TRP A 21 -8.28 19.92 8.26
N LYS A 22 -7.10 19.52 8.71
CA LYS A 22 -6.83 19.15 10.09
C LYS A 22 -5.89 20.20 10.69
N GLY A 23 -6.49 21.18 11.40
CA GLY A 23 -5.75 22.35 11.80
C GLY A 23 -5.30 23.17 10.59
N GLU A 24 -4.02 23.38 10.44
CA GLU A 24 -3.42 24.09 9.30
C GLU A 24 -2.98 23.16 8.18
N TYR A 25 -3.18 21.85 8.34
CA TYR A 25 -2.71 20.87 7.36
C TYR A 25 -3.85 20.40 6.44
N PRO A 26 -3.70 20.58 5.11
CA PRO A 26 -4.69 20.10 4.15
C PRO A 26 -4.43 18.61 3.83
N TYR A 27 -5.46 17.78 4.01
CA TYR A 27 -5.45 16.39 3.55
C TYR A 27 -6.38 16.24 2.37
N PHE A 28 -5.89 15.70 1.26
CA PHE A 28 -6.78 15.24 0.22
C PHE A 28 -7.36 13.87 0.61
N ILE A 29 -8.62 13.67 0.27
CA ILE A 29 -9.34 12.41 0.51
C ILE A 29 -9.53 11.73 -0.84
N HIS A 30 -9.12 10.49 -0.93
CA HIS A 30 -9.14 9.75 -2.19
C HIS A 30 -9.50 8.28 -1.95
N PRO A 31 -10.25 7.64 -2.88
CA PRO A 31 -10.63 6.24 -2.71
C PRO A 31 -9.46 5.27 -2.50
N ILE A 32 -8.33 5.52 -3.14
CA ILE A 32 -7.14 4.66 -3.00
C ILE A 32 -6.58 4.71 -1.58
N SER A 33 -6.50 5.91 -0.99
CA SER A 33 -5.90 6.09 0.35
C SER A 33 -6.89 6.03 1.49
N ASP A 34 -8.17 6.30 1.23
CA ASP A 34 -9.18 6.45 2.30
C ASP A 34 -10.40 5.55 2.10
N GLY A 35 -10.58 4.98 0.93
CA GLY A 35 -11.77 4.20 0.59
C GLY A 35 -13.01 5.04 0.35
N ILE A 36 -12.88 6.36 0.44
CA ILE A 36 -13.94 7.35 0.19
C ILE A 36 -13.36 8.52 -0.62
N PRO A 37 -14.18 9.22 -1.44
CA PRO A 37 -15.49 8.79 -1.93
C PRO A 37 -15.46 7.42 -2.60
N ARG A 38 -16.57 6.99 -3.19
CA ARG A 38 -16.63 5.64 -3.79
C ARG A 38 -15.48 5.38 -4.77
N MET A 39 -14.98 4.16 -4.75
CA MET A 39 -13.94 3.71 -5.66
C MET A 39 -14.51 3.53 -7.08
N ASP A 40 -14.03 4.32 -8.02
CA ASP A 40 -14.28 4.08 -9.43
C ASP A 40 -13.43 2.87 -9.87
N PRO A 41 -14.04 1.84 -10.48
CA PRO A 41 -13.27 0.69 -10.96
C PRO A 41 -12.15 1.06 -11.93
N ASP A 42 -12.34 2.10 -12.74
CA ASP A 42 -11.30 2.55 -13.68
C ASP A 42 -10.08 3.13 -12.95
N VAL A 43 -10.31 3.81 -11.83
CA VAL A 43 -9.22 4.33 -10.98
C VAL A 43 -8.45 3.18 -10.33
N LEU A 44 -9.15 2.18 -9.81
CA LEU A 44 -8.51 1.00 -9.23
C LEU A 44 -7.69 0.24 -10.27
N ARG A 45 -8.25 0.01 -11.45
CA ARG A 45 -7.56 -0.68 -12.55
C ARG A 45 -6.34 0.09 -13.03
N ALA A 46 -6.47 1.41 -13.16
CA ALA A 46 -5.36 2.28 -13.58
C ALA A 46 -4.21 2.21 -12.57
N THR A 47 -4.51 2.28 -11.28
CA THR A 47 -3.51 2.18 -10.21
C THR A 47 -2.85 0.81 -10.21
N ARG A 48 -3.64 -0.25 -10.31
CA ARG A 48 -3.14 -1.62 -10.47
C ARG A 48 -2.19 -1.74 -11.65
N ASP A 49 -2.59 -1.25 -12.82
CA ASP A 49 -1.82 -1.39 -14.05
C ASP A 49 -0.49 -0.61 -13.97
N LEU A 50 -0.48 0.54 -13.33
CA LEU A 50 0.76 1.29 -13.06
C LEU A 50 1.73 0.50 -12.19
N ILE A 51 1.23 -0.13 -11.14
CA ILE A 51 2.05 -0.99 -10.27
C ILE A 51 2.57 -2.20 -11.05
N VAL A 52 1.68 -2.89 -11.76
CA VAL A 52 2.04 -4.10 -12.52
C VAL A 52 3.09 -3.81 -13.57
N SER A 53 3.00 -2.68 -14.27
CA SER A 53 3.96 -2.30 -15.31
C SER A 53 5.30 -1.83 -14.76
N SER A 54 5.39 -1.53 -13.46
CA SER A 54 6.59 -0.97 -12.82
C SER A 54 7.50 -2.02 -12.20
N VAL A 55 7.10 -3.28 -12.18
CA VAL A 55 7.78 -4.34 -11.41
C VAL A 55 8.17 -5.49 -12.33
N ASP A 56 9.37 -6.01 -12.13
CA ASP A 56 9.78 -7.29 -12.72
C ASP A 56 9.27 -8.44 -11.85
N TRP A 57 8.13 -8.99 -12.23
CA TRP A 57 7.44 -10.03 -11.47
C TRP A 57 8.19 -11.36 -11.41
N SER A 58 9.16 -11.59 -12.29
CA SER A 58 10.03 -12.77 -12.19
C SER A 58 10.89 -12.76 -10.93
N GLN A 59 11.07 -11.59 -10.30
CA GLN A 59 11.84 -11.41 -9.08
C GLN A 59 10.97 -11.38 -7.82
N VAL A 60 9.67 -11.59 -7.93
CA VAL A 60 8.71 -11.51 -6.82
C VAL A 60 8.07 -12.88 -6.60
N ASP A 61 8.11 -13.36 -5.36
CA ASP A 61 7.44 -14.59 -4.95
C ASP A 61 6.12 -14.31 -4.23
N LEU A 62 6.05 -13.20 -3.52
CA LEU A 62 4.96 -12.89 -2.60
C LEU A 62 4.72 -11.38 -2.54
N ILE A 63 3.46 -10.98 -2.55
CA ILE A 63 3.07 -9.58 -2.37
C ILE A 63 2.50 -9.41 -0.98
N VAL A 64 2.92 -8.36 -0.28
CA VAL A 64 2.53 -8.10 1.10
C VAL A 64 2.01 -6.68 1.24
N SER A 65 0.98 -6.50 2.03
CA SER A 65 0.51 -5.18 2.43
C SER A 65 0.05 -5.18 3.89
N VAL A 66 0.10 -4.02 4.51
CA VAL A 66 -0.38 -3.80 5.87
C VAL A 66 -1.78 -3.22 5.80
N GLU A 67 -2.69 -3.70 6.68
CA GLU A 67 -4.03 -3.13 6.73
C GLU A 67 -3.99 -1.63 7.09
N ALA A 68 -4.89 -0.80 6.64
CA ALA A 68 -6.14 -1.16 5.98
C ALA A 68 -6.12 -0.86 4.47
N MET A 69 -5.69 0.33 4.03
CA MET A 69 -5.97 0.78 2.66
C MET A 69 -5.01 0.28 1.59
N GLY A 70 -3.92 -0.37 1.97
CA GLY A 70 -3.13 -1.12 1.00
C GLY A 70 -3.82 -2.38 0.48
N LEU A 71 -4.83 -2.88 1.18
CA LEU A 71 -5.46 -4.16 0.87
C LEU A 71 -6.20 -4.20 -0.46
N PRO A 72 -6.97 -3.18 -0.86
CA PRO A 72 -7.58 -3.17 -2.20
C PRO A 72 -6.55 -3.28 -3.32
N LEU A 73 -5.43 -2.57 -3.20
CA LEU A 73 -4.34 -2.66 -4.18
C LEU A 73 -3.66 -4.02 -4.14
N LEU A 74 -3.44 -4.57 -2.95
CA LEU A 74 -2.86 -5.90 -2.79
C LEU A 74 -3.67 -6.94 -3.53
N ALA A 75 -4.98 -6.94 -3.33
CA ALA A 75 -5.88 -7.89 -3.97
C ALA A 75 -5.89 -7.71 -5.50
N ALA A 76 -5.96 -6.48 -5.97
CA ALA A 76 -5.99 -6.17 -7.40
C ALA A 76 -4.69 -6.57 -8.10
N VAL A 77 -3.56 -6.29 -7.49
CA VAL A 77 -2.24 -6.63 -8.05
C VAL A 77 -1.99 -8.15 -7.99
N GLY A 78 -2.37 -8.79 -6.90
CA GLY A 78 -2.28 -10.24 -6.77
C GLY A 78 -3.10 -10.98 -7.81
N ASP A 79 -4.33 -10.53 -8.03
CA ASP A 79 -5.21 -11.09 -9.06
C ASP A 79 -4.62 -10.91 -10.47
N ALA A 80 -4.11 -9.72 -10.76
CA ALA A 80 -3.57 -9.40 -12.08
C ALA A 80 -2.27 -10.15 -12.40
N THR A 81 -1.46 -10.47 -11.40
CA THR A 81 -0.14 -11.09 -11.59
C THR A 81 -0.11 -12.59 -11.32
N GLY A 82 -1.15 -13.13 -10.69
CA GLY A 82 -1.17 -14.52 -10.24
C GLY A 82 -0.22 -14.81 -9.07
N LYS A 83 0.30 -13.77 -8.41
CA LYS A 83 1.16 -13.94 -7.24
C LYS A 83 0.33 -14.08 -5.96
N PRO A 84 0.77 -14.93 -5.02
CA PRO A 84 0.11 -15.02 -3.72
C PRO A 84 0.30 -13.73 -2.93
N THR A 85 -0.61 -13.47 -2.01
CA THR A 85 -0.62 -12.27 -1.19
C THR A 85 -0.74 -12.60 0.28
N VAL A 86 -0.10 -11.80 1.13
CA VAL A 86 -0.24 -11.88 2.59
C VAL A 86 -0.58 -10.51 3.14
N VAL A 87 -1.51 -10.50 4.08
CA VAL A 87 -1.90 -9.29 4.81
C VAL A 87 -1.20 -9.26 6.16
N VAL A 88 -0.48 -8.19 6.42
CA VAL A 88 0.07 -7.91 7.74
C VAL A 88 -1.01 -7.25 8.58
N ARG A 89 -1.32 -7.87 9.72
CA ARG A 89 -2.43 -7.43 10.57
C ARG A 89 -1.93 -6.63 11.78
N LYS A 90 -2.82 -5.82 12.33
CA LYS A 90 -2.55 -5.01 13.52
C LYS A 90 -2.96 -5.69 14.82
N ARG A 91 -3.38 -6.94 14.74
CA ARG A 91 -3.69 -7.78 15.91
C ARG A 91 -3.11 -9.17 15.73
N SER A 92 -2.80 -9.82 16.84
CA SER A 92 -2.35 -11.21 16.84
C SER A 92 -3.49 -12.17 16.54
N TYR A 93 -3.19 -13.21 15.76
CA TYR A 93 -4.08 -14.36 15.53
C TYR A 93 -3.65 -15.57 16.32
N GLY A 94 -2.51 -15.51 17.05
CA GLY A 94 -2.00 -16.62 17.84
C GLY A 94 -1.56 -17.82 17.01
N MET A 95 -1.25 -17.63 15.74
CA MET A 95 -0.83 -18.73 14.88
C MET A 95 0.63 -19.09 15.14
N GLU A 96 0.94 -20.37 14.97
CA GLU A 96 2.32 -20.84 15.04
C GLU A 96 3.17 -20.15 13.96
N GLY A 97 4.34 -19.68 14.36
CA GLY A 97 5.24 -18.96 13.46
C GLY A 97 4.92 -17.48 13.28
N GLU A 98 3.88 -16.96 13.94
CA GLU A 98 3.57 -15.54 13.88
C GLU A 98 4.73 -14.70 14.40
N THR A 99 5.10 -13.68 13.64
CA THR A 99 6.15 -12.73 14.03
C THR A 99 5.53 -11.39 14.41
N ARG A 100 5.86 -10.92 15.59
CA ARG A 100 5.48 -9.59 16.05
C ARG A 100 6.55 -8.58 15.66
N VAL A 101 6.14 -7.45 15.10
CA VAL A 101 7.02 -6.33 14.77
C VAL A 101 6.47 -5.05 15.37
N ASP A 102 7.27 -4.39 16.17
CA ASP A 102 6.93 -3.08 16.71
C ASP A 102 7.37 -2.01 15.72
N VAL A 103 6.43 -1.16 15.33
CA VAL A 103 6.65 -0.07 14.37
C VAL A 103 6.53 1.24 15.13
N ALA A 104 7.61 1.99 15.17
CA ALA A 104 7.62 3.32 15.75
C ALA A 104 7.55 4.37 14.65
N THR A 105 6.57 5.25 14.72
CA THR A 105 6.55 6.50 13.96
C THR A 105 6.82 7.64 14.92
N GLY A 106 7.15 8.82 14.42
CA GLY A 106 7.40 9.97 15.27
C GLY A 106 6.24 10.39 16.17
N TYR A 107 5.06 9.82 15.96
CA TYR A 107 3.82 10.18 16.66
C TYR A 107 3.15 9.03 17.37
N SER A 108 3.45 7.80 17.02
CA SER A 108 2.79 6.64 17.58
C SER A 108 3.67 5.42 17.53
N GLN A 109 3.45 4.52 18.49
CA GLN A 109 3.96 3.16 18.43
C GLN A 109 2.79 2.25 18.03
N SER A 110 3.00 1.41 17.06
CA SER A 110 2.05 0.37 16.68
C SER A 110 2.76 -0.95 16.56
N THR A 111 2.00 -2.03 16.73
CA THR A 111 2.51 -3.38 16.57
C THR A 111 1.78 -4.03 15.40
N VAL A 112 2.53 -4.69 14.55
CA VAL A 112 1.98 -5.48 13.47
C VAL A 112 2.38 -6.94 13.63
N TYR A 113 1.60 -7.82 13.03
CA TYR A 113 1.75 -9.27 13.15
C TYR A 113 1.82 -9.87 11.77
N ILE A 114 2.87 -10.63 11.52
CA ILE A 114 3.19 -11.22 10.23
C ILE A 114 3.02 -12.73 10.33
N ASN A 115 2.23 -13.28 9.43
CA ASN A 115 2.02 -14.71 9.31
C ASN A 115 2.34 -15.19 7.90
N ASP A 116 2.81 -16.42 7.79
CA ASP A 116 3.00 -17.13 6.52
C ASP A 116 3.95 -16.43 5.54
N ILE A 117 5.01 -15.86 6.08
CA ILE A 117 6.14 -15.39 5.29
C ILE A 117 7.36 -16.22 5.70
N ASN A 118 7.98 -16.88 4.72
CA ASN A 118 9.02 -17.85 4.98
C ASN A 118 10.40 -17.36 4.51
N PRO A 119 11.49 -17.81 5.16
CA PRO A 119 12.84 -17.45 4.72
C PRO A 119 13.07 -17.80 3.25
N GLY A 120 13.76 -16.93 2.54
CA GLY A 120 14.09 -17.11 1.13
C GLY A 120 13.05 -16.59 0.15
N GLU A 121 11.86 -16.24 0.61
CA GLU A 121 10.84 -15.62 -0.25
C GLU A 121 11.20 -14.18 -0.58
N ARG A 122 11.05 -13.82 -1.86
CA ARG A 122 11.28 -12.45 -2.34
C ARG A 122 9.97 -11.70 -2.31
N ILE A 123 9.92 -10.68 -1.47
CA ILE A 123 8.70 -9.97 -1.11
C ILE A 123 8.64 -8.61 -1.79
N LEU A 124 7.49 -8.28 -2.35
CA LEU A 124 7.14 -6.93 -2.74
C LEU A 124 6.11 -6.38 -1.77
N ILE A 125 6.37 -5.21 -1.21
CA ILE A 125 5.42 -4.51 -0.35
C ILE A 125 4.66 -3.50 -1.19
N VAL A 126 3.33 -3.55 -1.11
CA VAL A 126 2.43 -2.62 -1.79
C VAL A 126 1.67 -1.82 -0.74
N ASP A 127 1.61 -0.53 -0.90
CA ASP A 127 0.86 0.35 -0.03
C ASP A 127 0.19 1.47 -0.82
N ASP A 128 -0.76 2.14 -0.19
CA ASP A 128 -1.55 3.21 -0.81
C ASP A 128 -0.85 4.57 -0.81
N VAL A 129 -0.07 4.86 0.23
CA VAL A 129 0.58 6.16 0.44
C VAL A 129 1.98 5.98 1.02
N ILE A 130 2.90 6.76 0.50
CA ILE A 130 4.20 6.98 1.12
C ILE A 130 4.20 8.38 1.72
N SER A 131 4.30 8.46 3.04
CA SER A 131 4.35 9.74 3.75
C SER A 131 5.75 10.02 4.27
N LYS A 132 6.04 11.31 4.45
CA LYS A 132 7.29 11.69 5.11
C LYS A 132 7.23 11.33 6.59
N GLY A 133 8.14 10.47 7.02
CA GLY A 133 8.46 10.34 8.43
C GLY A 133 9.23 11.56 8.93
N PRO A 134 9.55 11.63 10.22
CA PRO A 134 10.45 12.66 10.74
C PRO A 134 11.76 12.68 9.95
N LYS A 135 12.27 13.88 9.63
CA LYS A 135 13.47 14.04 8.79
C LYS A 135 14.69 13.27 9.29
N GLU A 136 14.79 13.11 10.59
CA GLU A 136 15.89 12.39 11.25
C GLU A 136 15.82 10.88 11.03
N GLU A 137 14.62 10.31 11.02
CA GLU A 137 14.42 8.89 10.72
C GLU A 137 14.71 8.58 9.26
N LEU A 138 14.30 9.45 8.35
CA LEU A 138 14.60 9.28 6.93
C LEU A 138 16.09 9.30 6.62
N ALA A 139 16.85 10.10 7.37
CA ALA A 139 18.31 10.16 7.22
C ALA A 139 18.99 8.89 7.72
N SER A 140 18.47 8.23 8.75
CA SER A 140 19.02 6.97 9.26
C SER A 140 18.70 5.77 8.37
N GLU A 141 17.51 5.73 7.78
CA GLU A 141 17.11 4.67 6.86
C GLU A 141 17.88 4.71 5.53
N SER A 142 18.31 5.87 5.09
CA SER A 142 19.06 6.01 3.85
C SER A 142 20.50 5.49 3.92
N VAL A 143 21.01 5.16 5.10
CA VAL A 143 22.38 4.67 5.33
C VAL A 143 22.44 3.13 5.41
N GLU A 144 21.33 2.49 5.59
CA GLU A 144 21.20 1.04 5.61
C GLU A 144 20.77 0.48 4.25
#